data_daa07b4941a7706d13b7ea685d8228eb
#
_entry.id   daa07b4941a7706d13b7ea685d8228eb
#
_cell.length_a   1.000
_cell.length_b   1.000
_cell.length_c   1.000
_cell.angle_alpha   90.00
_cell.angle_beta   90.00
_cell.angle_gamma   90.00
#
_symmetry.space_group_name_H-M   'P 1'
#
loop_
_entity.id
_entity.type
_entity.pdbx_description
1 polymer ?
#
loop_
_entity_poly.entity_id
_entity_poly.type
_entity_poly.pdbx_seq_one_letter_code
_entity_poly.pdbx_strand_id
1 'polypeptide(L)'
;MKLRPVLLVILLLGGFYYATTHFVSTGALAPWFGLRHAPDGSGANIESVRGPNGAFDLNEASAAPAFDTEEQQNIAVYKKAMPSVVNITSTEVRFDFFYGPVPQTGQGSGFILNKEGLILTNNHVIENGQRVEVTLFDKHQYKATVVTVDKGHDLALLKIDAPNLVPATLAETSTGLTVGQRVYAIGNPFGLSGTMTRGIISAIRSVRSPENGNPIEDAIQTDASVNPGNSGGPLLNSRGEVIGITTMIASNGADQSSGIGFAIPINTAKAVLDDFAKYGRIRRPTLDIVSLEIVPDIAHQIGLASDYGILIERVLPGGTAEKAGLHGGTQRAYEGNMPVMLGGDLIVSFDGQEIASAQDLSGEMNKHHAGDTVTVTVFRGKKRMDVKVTLGDAKDQPLGPQT
;
A
#
# COMPACT_ATOMS: atom_id res chain seq x y z
N MET A 1 -15.61 -46.67 25.68
CA MET A 1 -14.98 -45.37 25.85
C MET A 1 -13.91 -45.46 26.94
N LYS A 2 -12.64 -45.16 26.65
CA LYS A 2 -11.53 -45.36 27.61
C LYS A 2 -11.52 -44.18 28.59
N LEU A 3 -11.98 -44.39 29.81
CA LEU A 3 -12.04 -43.42 30.90
C LEU A 3 -10.65 -42.93 31.42
N ARG A 4 -9.59 -43.65 31.06
CA ARG A 4 -8.22 -43.41 31.55
C ARG A 4 -7.62 -42.02 31.15
N PRO A 5 -7.76 -41.49 29.91
CA PRO A 5 -7.17 -40.19 29.57
C PRO A 5 -7.90 -39.01 30.25
N VAL A 6 -9.21 -39.10 30.47
CA VAL A 6 -10.00 -38.04 31.11
C VAL A 6 -9.62 -37.90 32.59
N LEU A 7 -9.43 -39.05 33.29
CA LEU A 7 -8.98 -39.06 34.68
C LEU A 7 -7.58 -38.47 34.86
N LEU A 8 -6.69 -38.69 33.89
CA LEU A 8 -5.33 -38.15 33.92
C LEU A 8 -5.29 -36.63 33.71
N VAL A 9 -6.15 -36.08 32.85
CA VAL A 9 -6.30 -34.64 32.63
C VAL A 9 -6.88 -33.96 33.89
N ILE A 10 -7.89 -34.58 34.52
CA ILE A 10 -8.48 -34.04 35.80
C ILE A 10 -7.43 -34.03 36.90
N LEU A 11 -6.62 -35.09 37.03
CA LEU A 11 -5.55 -35.16 38.03
C LEU A 11 -4.45 -34.11 37.77
N LEU A 12 -4.09 -33.87 36.51
CA LEU A 12 -3.09 -32.84 36.12
C LEU A 12 -3.62 -31.41 36.40
N LEU A 13 -4.89 -31.14 36.04
CA LEU A 13 -5.51 -29.85 36.32
C LEU A 13 -5.71 -29.62 37.85
N GLY A 14 -6.13 -30.63 38.57
CA GLY A 14 -6.24 -30.59 40.05
C GLY A 14 -4.88 -30.39 40.71
N GLY A 15 -3.84 -31.08 40.27
CA GLY A 15 -2.46 -30.93 40.74
C GLY A 15 -1.90 -29.55 40.45
N PHE A 16 -2.15 -29.00 39.25
CA PHE A 16 -1.75 -27.65 38.87
C PHE A 16 -2.48 -26.59 39.72
N TYR A 17 -3.78 -26.74 39.90
CA TYR A 17 -4.56 -25.84 40.77
C TYR A 17 -4.08 -25.89 42.21
N TYR A 18 -3.83 -27.07 42.75
CA TYR A 18 -3.30 -27.21 44.10
C TYR A 18 -1.90 -26.62 44.26
N ALA A 19 -1.03 -26.85 43.26
CA ALA A 19 0.30 -26.25 43.26
C ALA A 19 0.25 -24.71 43.17
N THR A 20 -0.58 -24.15 42.31
CA THR A 20 -0.70 -22.68 42.15
C THR A 20 -1.30 -22.04 43.40
N THR A 21 -2.30 -22.65 44.04
CA THR A 21 -2.92 -22.08 45.25
C THR A 21 -2.06 -22.25 46.47
N HIS A 22 -1.37 -23.37 46.64
CA HIS A 22 -0.58 -23.65 47.83
C HIS A 22 0.83 -23.08 47.78
N PHE A 23 1.51 -23.13 46.61
CA PHE A 23 2.86 -22.59 46.47
C PHE A 23 2.89 -21.07 46.31
N VAL A 24 1.87 -20.47 45.69
CA VAL A 24 1.75 -19.01 45.59
C VAL A 24 1.39 -18.39 46.91
N SER A 25 0.47 -19.02 47.70
CA SER A 25 0.08 -18.50 49.01
C SER A 25 1.16 -18.64 50.07
N THR A 26 2.10 -19.59 49.95
CA THR A 26 3.20 -19.80 50.89
C THR A 26 4.48 -19.07 50.51
N GLY A 27 4.52 -18.37 49.37
CA GLY A 27 5.73 -17.66 48.92
C GLY A 27 6.90 -18.56 48.53
N ALA A 28 6.70 -19.89 48.48
CA ALA A 28 7.76 -20.88 48.25
C ALA A 28 8.43 -20.77 46.85
N LEU A 29 7.80 -20.11 45.88
CA LEU A 29 8.35 -19.88 44.54
C LEU A 29 9.05 -18.52 44.35
N ALA A 30 8.99 -17.63 45.37
CA ALA A 30 9.59 -16.30 45.28
C ALA A 30 11.11 -16.31 44.96
N PRO A 31 11.93 -17.24 45.48
CA PRO A 31 13.35 -17.30 45.13
C PRO A 31 13.62 -17.72 43.68
N TRP A 32 12.73 -18.50 43.08
CA TRP A 32 12.89 -19.02 41.69
C TRP A 32 12.60 -18.00 40.60
N PHE A 33 11.73 -17.02 40.90
CA PHE A 33 11.34 -15.98 39.95
C PHE A 33 12.06 -14.65 40.17
N GLY A 34 13.06 -14.60 41.04
CA GLY A 34 13.81 -13.36 41.34
C GLY A 34 12.94 -12.25 41.96
N LEU A 35 11.73 -12.57 42.40
CA LEU A 35 10.88 -11.65 43.18
C LEU A 35 11.50 -11.46 44.54
N ARG A 36 12.34 -10.43 44.68
CA ARG A 36 12.78 -9.98 46.00
C ARG A 36 11.52 -9.56 46.74
N HIS A 37 11.28 -10.19 47.91
CA HIS A 37 10.33 -9.63 48.87
C HIS A 37 10.75 -8.18 49.13
N ALA A 38 9.81 -7.27 48.96
CA ALA A 38 10.00 -5.96 49.55
C ALA A 38 10.27 -6.19 51.05
N PRO A 39 11.30 -5.56 51.61
CA PRO A 39 11.56 -5.70 53.06
C PRO A 39 10.29 -5.33 53.79
N ASP A 40 9.91 -6.22 54.74
CA ASP A 40 8.77 -6.01 55.63
C ASP A 40 8.77 -4.58 56.12
N GLY A 41 7.69 -3.88 55.87
CA GLY A 41 7.08 -2.77 56.59
C GLY A 41 7.91 -1.89 57.54
N SER A 42 9.22 -1.68 57.29
CA SER A 42 9.82 -0.40 57.64
C SER A 42 9.25 0.59 56.60
N GLY A 43 8.10 1.15 56.91
CA GLY A 43 7.50 2.18 56.09
C GLY A 43 8.61 3.15 55.72
N ALA A 44 8.97 3.19 54.43
CA ALA A 44 9.79 4.28 53.91
C ALA A 44 9.16 5.52 54.52
N ASN A 45 9.93 6.22 55.35
CA ASN A 45 9.40 7.36 56.10
C ASN A 45 8.97 8.39 55.05
N ILE A 46 7.68 8.35 54.68
CA ILE A 46 7.10 9.23 53.65
C ILE A 46 7.32 10.70 54.03
N GLU A 47 7.52 10.97 55.32
CA GLU A 47 7.87 12.31 55.79
C GLU A 47 9.25 12.77 55.29
N SER A 48 10.21 11.86 55.02
CA SER A 48 11.52 12.24 54.48
C SER A 48 11.52 12.58 52.98
N VAL A 49 10.43 12.27 52.30
CA VAL A 49 10.24 12.54 50.83
C VAL A 49 9.35 13.77 50.61
N ARG A 50 8.73 14.31 51.66
CA ARG A 50 7.90 15.51 51.59
C ARG A 50 8.72 16.74 51.98
N GLY A 51 8.63 17.77 51.15
CA GLY A 51 9.11 19.10 51.49
C GLY A 51 8.41 19.72 52.72
N PRO A 52 8.88 20.86 53.21
CA PRO A 52 8.42 21.48 54.49
C PRO A 52 6.92 21.71 54.59
N ASN A 53 6.20 21.76 53.49
CA ASN A 53 4.75 22.00 53.40
C ASN A 53 3.94 20.72 53.06
N GLY A 54 4.52 19.53 53.23
CA GLY A 54 3.85 18.25 52.94
C GLY A 54 3.66 17.94 51.45
N ALA A 55 4.14 18.80 50.52
CA ALA A 55 4.20 18.55 49.12
C ALA A 55 5.49 17.81 48.71
N PHE A 56 5.47 17.09 47.62
CA PHE A 56 6.70 16.55 47.06
C PHE A 56 7.55 17.69 46.51
N ASP A 57 8.85 17.66 46.81
CA ASP A 57 9.81 18.61 46.19
C ASP A 57 10.10 18.15 44.77
N LEU A 58 9.25 18.56 43.86
CA LEU A 58 9.39 18.29 42.42
C LEU A 58 10.23 19.38 41.80
N ASN A 59 11.29 18.99 41.12
CA ASN A 59 12.07 19.92 40.32
C ASN A 59 11.29 20.26 39.02
N GLU A 60 10.40 21.24 39.10
CA GLU A 60 9.61 21.71 37.97
C GLU A 60 10.42 22.66 37.11
N ALA A 61 10.46 22.40 35.81
CA ALA A 61 11.04 23.33 34.84
C ALA A 61 10.25 24.64 34.84
N SER A 62 10.92 25.77 34.98
CA SER A 62 10.26 27.07 34.82
C SER A 62 9.73 27.20 33.39
N ALA A 63 8.68 28.02 33.23
CA ALA A 63 7.85 28.18 32.03
C ALA A 63 8.54 27.82 30.72
N ALA A 64 7.88 26.95 29.92
CA ALA A 64 8.42 26.44 28.66
C ALA A 64 8.98 27.57 27.79
N PRO A 65 10.22 27.46 27.30
CA PRO A 65 10.76 28.41 26.34
C PRO A 65 9.87 28.45 25.10
N ALA A 66 9.85 29.59 24.40
CA ALA A 66 9.15 29.68 23.12
C ALA A 66 9.70 28.58 22.18
N PHE A 67 8.79 27.94 21.41
CA PHE A 67 9.17 26.93 20.41
C PHE A 67 10.28 27.45 19.52
N ASP A 68 11.27 26.60 19.25
CA ASP A 68 12.32 26.94 18.28
C ASP A 68 11.75 27.01 16.84
N THR A 69 12.54 27.49 15.90
CA THR A 69 12.12 27.65 14.51
C THR A 69 11.70 26.34 13.86
N GLU A 70 12.34 25.24 14.22
CA GLU A 70 12.04 23.91 13.68
C GLU A 70 10.74 23.38 14.27
N GLU A 71 10.53 23.53 15.57
CA GLU A 71 9.26 23.16 16.21
C GLU A 71 8.10 23.98 15.68
N GLN A 72 8.28 25.29 15.49
CA GLN A 72 7.27 26.16 14.89
C GLN A 72 6.89 25.68 13.49
N GLN A 73 7.86 25.28 12.66
CA GLN A 73 7.62 24.76 11.33
C GLN A 73 6.86 23.44 11.36
N ASN A 74 7.27 22.50 12.20
CA ASN A 74 6.59 21.21 12.37
C ASN A 74 5.11 21.42 12.76
N ILE A 75 4.87 22.29 13.75
CA ILE A 75 3.52 22.65 14.22
C ILE A 75 2.70 23.31 13.09
N ALA A 76 3.31 24.21 12.32
CA ALA A 76 2.63 24.90 11.22
C ALA A 76 2.22 23.92 10.10
N VAL A 77 3.11 23.00 9.70
CA VAL A 77 2.83 21.94 8.71
C VAL A 77 1.66 21.05 9.19
N TYR A 78 1.72 20.60 10.44
CA TYR A 78 0.68 19.76 11.02
C TYR A 78 -0.68 20.46 11.03
N LYS A 79 -0.74 21.68 11.57
CA LYS A 79 -1.99 22.45 11.66
C LYS A 79 -2.59 22.75 10.29
N LYS A 80 -1.75 23.01 9.28
CA LYS A 80 -2.18 23.28 7.91
C LYS A 80 -2.74 22.04 7.22
N ALA A 81 -2.05 20.90 7.35
CA ALA A 81 -2.38 19.73 6.56
C ALA A 81 -3.40 18.81 7.22
N MET A 82 -3.39 18.69 8.55
CA MET A 82 -4.22 17.73 9.28
C MET A 82 -5.72 17.80 8.97
N PRO A 83 -6.34 19.00 8.80
CA PRO A 83 -7.76 19.09 8.47
C PRO A 83 -8.14 18.44 7.12
N SER A 84 -7.17 18.28 6.23
CA SER A 84 -7.37 17.61 4.92
C SER A 84 -7.15 16.11 4.95
N VAL A 85 -6.54 15.56 6.02
CA VAL A 85 -6.22 14.14 6.12
C VAL A 85 -7.36 13.37 6.74
N VAL A 86 -7.72 12.26 6.13
CA VAL A 86 -8.84 11.42 6.53
C VAL A 86 -8.38 9.99 6.88
N ASN A 87 -9.13 9.34 7.76
CA ASN A 87 -9.04 7.90 7.93
C ASN A 87 -9.99 7.21 6.96
N ILE A 88 -9.56 6.11 6.39
CA ILE A 88 -10.35 5.26 5.50
C ILE A 88 -10.46 3.88 6.12
N THR A 89 -11.68 3.42 6.29
CA THR A 89 -11.98 2.06 6.74
C THR A 89 -12.69 1.32 5.61
N SER A 90 -12.11 0.22 5.16
CA SER A 90 -12.72 -0.69 4.20
C SER A 90 -13.17 -1.95 4.92
N THR A 91 -14.40 -2.40 4.66
CA THR A 91 -14.95 -3.63 5.25
C THR A 91 -15.20 -4.64 4.15
N GLU A 92 -14.56 -5.79 4.28
CA GLU A 92 -14.77 -7.00 3.46
C GLU A 92 -15.51 -8.03 4.30
N VAL A 93 -16.46 -8.75 3.71
CA VAL A 93 -17.11 -9.90 4.36
C VAL A 93 -16.51 -11.16 3.77
N ARG A 94 -15.69 -11.87 4.55
CA ARG A 94 -15.14 -13.18 4.20
C ARG A 94 -16.01 -14.28 4.77
N PHE A 95 -16.20 -15.35 4.00
CA PHE A 95 -16.93 -16.52 4.47
C PHE A 95 -15.94 -17.47 5.17
N ASP A 96 -16.10 -17.62 6.48
CA ASP A 96 -15.39 -18.62 7.25
C ASP A 96 -16.24 -19.91 7.30
N PHE A 97 -15.60 -21.06 7.12
CA PHE A 97 -16.29 -22.35 7.06
C PHE A 97 -17.02 -22.70 8.37
N PHE A 98 -16.52 -22.25 9.51
CA PHE A 98 -17.09 -22.55 10.82
C PHE A 98 -18.00 -21.44 11.35
N TYR A 99 -17.67 -20.17 11.06
CA TYR A 99 -18.34 -18.99 11.63
C TYR A 99 -19.28 -18.28 10.64
N GLY A 100 -19.30 -18.73 9.36
CA GLY A 100 -20.09 -18.07 8.32
C GLY A 100 -19.46 -16.73 7.87
N PRO A 101 -20.26 -15.72 7.48
CA PRO A 101 -19.75 -14.45 7.03
C PRO A 101 -19.13 -13.65 8.19
N VAL A 102 -17.81 -13.42 8.13
CA VAL A 102 -17.03 -12.67 9.12
C VAL A 102 -16.54 -11.36 8.48
N PRO A 103 -16.91 -10.18 9.03
CA PRO A 103 -16.37 -8.92 8.54
C PRO A 103 -14.90 -8.77 8.93
N GLN A 104 -14.07 -8.42 7.95
CA GLN A 104 -12.69 -7.98 8.14
C GLN A 104 -12.57 -6.51 7.75
N THR A 105 -11.86 -5.73 8.57
CA THR A 105 -11.67 -4.31 8.33
C THR A 105 -10.22 -4.02 7.99
N GLY A 106 -9.99 -3.39 6.82
CA GLY A 106 -8.75 -2.74 6.45
C GLY A 106 -8.78 -1.26 6.86
N GLN A 107 -7.64 -0.70 7.16
CA GLN A 107 -7.53 0.71 7.51
C GLN A 107 -6.37 1.37 6.76
N GLY A 108 -6.58 2.62 6.37
CA GLY A 108 -5.58 3.46 5.75
C GLY A 108 -5.93 4.93 5.92
N SER A 109 -5.21 5.75 5.21
CA SER A 109 -5.40 7.19 5.17
C SER A 109 -5.72 7.66 3.76
N GLY A 110 -6.19 8.89 3.66
CA GLY A 110 -6.36 9.62 2.43
C GLY A 110 -6.29 11.10 2.68
N PHE A 111 -6.46 11.89 1.65
CA PHE A 111 -6.58 13.34 1.79
C PHE A 111 -7.58 13.93 0.81
N ILE A 112 -8.25 14.99 1.25
CA ILE A 112 -9.29 15.68 0.52
C ILE A 112 -8.64 16.51 -0.60
N LEU A 113 -9.11 16.33 -1.84
CA LEU A 113 -8.62 17.06 -3.00
C LEU A 113 -9.37 18.37 -3.25
N ASN A 114 -10.68 18.39 -2.98
CA ASN A 114 -11.52 19.55 -3.24
C ASN A 114 -12.69 19.65 -2.26
N LYS A 115 -13.40 20.78 -2.31
CA LYS A 115 -14.57 21.05 -1.45
C LYS A 115 -15.80 20.22 -1.82
N GLU A 116 -15.80 19.64 -3.00
CA GLU A 116 -16.85 18.75 -3.48
C GLU A 116 -16.75 17.35 -2.86
N GLY A 117 -15.68 17.06 -2.12
CA GLY A 117 -15.50 15.82 -1.37
C GLY A 117 -14.79 14.70 -2.13
N LEU A 118 -13.99 15.03 -3.13
CA LEU A 118 -13.07 14.07 -3.73
C LEU A 118 -11.88 13.83 -2.79
N ILE A 119 -11.52 12.57 -2.63
CA ILE A 119 -10.45 12.10 -1.73
C ILE A 119 -9.54 11.17 -2.53
N LEU A 120 -8.24 11.38 -2.40
CA LEU A 120 -7.22 10.49 -2.96
C LEU A 120 -6.67 9.58 -1.87
N THR A 121 -6.46 8.31 -2.23
CA THR A 121 -5.86 7.28 -1.39
C THR A 121 -5.18 6.21 -2.26
N ASN A 122 -4.62 5.16 -1.65
CA ASN A 122 -4.14 3.99 -2.38
C ASN A 122 -5.29 3.02 -2.72
N ASN A 123 -5.12 2.28 -3.84
CA ASN A 123 -6.07 1.24 -4.24
C ASN A 123 -6.10 0.11 -3.22
N HIS A 124 -4.94 -0.39 -2.75
CA HIS A 124 -4.88 -1.48 -1.78
C HIS A 124 -5.61 -1.19 -0.46
N VAL A 125 -5.75 0.09 -0.06
CA VAL A 125 -6.52 0.50 1.14
C VAL A 125 -8.00 0.14 1.01
N ILE A 126 -8.54 0.16 -0.22
CA ILE A 126 -9.97 -0.08 -0.48
C ILE A 126 -10.25 -1.36 -1.27
N GLU A 127 -9.19 -2.03 -1.74
CA GLU A 127 -9.33 -3.27 -2.51
C GLU A 127 -10.09 -4.31 -1.69
N ASN A 128 -10.98 -5.05 -2.31
CA ASN A 128 -11.87 -6.02 -1.67
C ASN A 128 -12.92 -5.44 -0.68
N GLY A 129 -12.90 -4.13 -0.40
CA GLY A 129 -13.88 -3.49 0.47
C GLY A 129 -15.28 -3.42 -0.16
N GLN A 130 -16.25 -4.13 0.42
CA GLN A 130 -17.66 -4.00 0.02
C GLN A 130 -18.29 -2.71 0.53
N ARG A 131 -17.74 -2.15 1.60
CA ARG A 131 -18.11 -0.89 2.21
C ARG A 131 -16.87 -0.08 2.54
N VAL A 132 -16.85 1.17 2.09
CA VAL A 132 -15.78 2.13 2.39
C VAL A 132 -16.39 3.30 3.18
N GLU A 133 -15.77 3.60 4.30
CA GLU A 133 -16.13 4.72 5.19
C GLU A 133 -14.95 5.64 5.40
N VAL A 134 -15.22 6.92 5.44
CA VAL A 134 -14.24 7.98 5.66
C VAL A 134 -14.55 8.69 6.95
N THR A 135 -13.56 8.77 7.84
CA THR A 135 -13.64 9.57 9.08
C THR A 135 -12.80 10.83 8.91
N LEU A 136 -13.44 11.99 9.02
CA LEU A 136 -12.79 13.29 8.93
C LEU A 136 -12.04 13.64 10.23
N PHE A 137 -11.27 14.72 10.19
CA PHE A 137 -10.53 15.24 11.34
C PHE A 137 -11.45 15.59 12.54
N ASP A 138 -12.66 16.06 12.28
CA ASP A 138 -13.69 16.40 13.28
C ASP A 138 -14.42 15.16 13.83
N LYS A 139 -13.99 13.95 13.46
CA LYS A 139 -14.53 12.62 13.86
C LYS A 139 -15.85 12.23 13.21
N HIS A 140 -16.42 13.06 12.35
CA HIS A 140 -17.60 12.68 11.59
C HIS A 140 -17.24 11.60 10.56
N GLN A 141 -18.15 10.63 10.44
CA GLN A 141 -18.00 9.50 9.52
C GLN A 141 -18.97 9.63 8.35
N TYR A 142 -18.48 9.36 7.16
CA TYR A 142 -19.24 9.42 5.92
C TYR A 142 -19.05 8.16 5.12
N LYS A 143 -20.12 7.67 4.50
CA LYS A 143 -20.01 6.60 3.50
C LYS A 143 -19.32 7.17 2.27
N ALA A 144 -18.28 6.48 1.78
CA ALA A 144 -17.60 6.84 0.56
C ALA A 144 -18.09 5.99 -0.61
N THR A 145 -18.12 6.62 -1.79
CA THR A 145 -18.32 5.94 -3.08
C THR A 145 -16.98 5.91 -3.80
N VAL A 146 -16.59 4.75 -4.29
CA VAL A 146 -15.42 4.61 -5.15
C VAL A 146 -15.76 5.21 -6.51
N VAL A 147 -15.05 6.26 -6.89
CA VAL A 147 -15.26 6.97 -8.16
C VAL A 147 -14.50 6.26 -9.27
N THR A 148 -13.23 5.97 -9.04
CA THR A 148 -12.37 5.24 -9.97
C THR A 148 -11.16 4.68 -9.21
N VAL A 149 -10.52 3.67 -9.81
CA VAL A 149 -9.29 3.06 -9.28
C VAL A 149 -8.25 2.95 -10.39
N ASP A 150 -7.02 3.17 -10.04
CA ASP A 150 -5.85 2.86 -10.85
C ASP A 150 -5.00 1.80 -10.17
N LYS A 151 -5.23 0.55 -10.54
CA LYS A 151 -4.46 -0.58 -9.98
C LYS A 151 -2.99 -0.54 -10.42
N GLY A 152 -2.70 0.07 -11.58
CA GLY A 152 -1.34 0.19 -12.11
C GLY A 152 -0.45 1.01 -11.20
N HIS A 153 -0.93 2.16 -10.76
CA HIS A 153 -0.22 3.09 -9.88
C HIS A 153 -0.64 3.00 -8.41
N ASP A 154 -1.47 2.02 -8.04
CA ASP A 154 -1.99 1.84 -6.68
C ASP A 154 -2.69 3.09 -6.14
N LEU A 155 -3.55 3.73 -6.95
CA LEU A 155 -4.31 4.91 -6.58
C LEU A 155 -5.82 4.66 -6.64
N ALA A 156 -6.57 5.32 -5.76
CA ALA A 156 -8.03 5.30 -5.78
C ALA A 156 -8.59 6.69 -5.48
N LEU A 157 -9.67 7.03 -6.19
CA LEU A 157 -10.43 8.26 -6.00
C LEU A 157 -11.77 7.92 -5.36
N LEU A 158 -12.03 8.52 -4.21
CA LEU A 158 -13.27 8.36 -3.45
C LEU A 158 -14.07 9.66 -3.47
N LYS A 159 -15.38 9.54 -3.22
CA LYS A 159 -16.31 10.66 -3.08
C LYS A 159 -17.10 10.51 -1.79
N ILE A 160 -17.12 11.56 -1.00
CA ILE A 160 -18.03 11.72 0.14
C ILE A 160 -18.92 12.95 -0.07
N ASP A 161 -20.04 12.98 0.63
CA ASP A 161 -20.92 14.14 0.71
C ASP A 161 -20.87 14.68 2.14
N ALA A 162 -20.04 15.69 2.35
CA ALA A 162 -19.77 16.29 3.65
C ALA A 162 -19.60 17.82 3.54
N PRO A 163 -20.10 18.59 4.50
CA PRO A 163 -19.91 20.02 4.53
C PRO A 163 -18.51 20.42 5.02
N ASN A 164 -18.13 21.68 4.78
CA ASN A 164 -16.96 22.35 5.37
C ASN A 164 -15.61 21.63 5.17
N LEU A 165 -15.46 20.94 4.05
CA LEU A 165 -14.24 20.23 3.73
C LEU A 165 -13.05 21.16 3.50
N VAL A 166 -11.89 20.77 4.00
CA VAL A 166 -10.62 21.51 3.85
C VAL A 166 -9.71 20.72 2.89
N PRO A 167 -9.53 21.17 1.64
CA PRO A 167 -8.66 20.48 0.69
C PRO A 167 -7.18 20.58 1.05
N ALA A 168 -6.40 19.53 0.74
CA ALA A 168 -4.97 19.56 0.80
C ALA A 168 -4.39 20.48 -0.27
N THR A 169 -3.25 21.11 0.02
CA THR A 169 -2.50 21.86 -0.98
C THR A 169 -1.53 20.93 -1.69
N LEU A 170 -1.70 20.72 -2.98
CA LEU A 170 -0.78 19.91 -3.78
C LEU A 170 0.42 20.77 -4.21
N ALA A 171 1.62 20.20 -4.18
CA ALA A 171 2.78 20.82 -4.79
C ALA A 171 2.57 20.95 -6.30
N GLU A 172 3.14 21.96 -6.92
CA GLU A 172 3.04 22.15 -8.36
C GLU A 172 3.60 20.97 -9.14
N THR A 173 4.73 20.44 -8.68
CA THR A 173 5.40 19.28 -9.27
C THR A 173 6.18 18.49 -8.21
N SER A 174 6.42 17.22 -8.46
CA SER A 174 7.44 16.40 -7.80
C SER A 174 8.75 16.31 -8.59
N THR A 175 8.85 16.98 -9.76
CA THR A 175 10.10 17.09 -10.50
C THR A 175 11.05 18.02 -9.77
N GLY A 176 12.34 17.64 -9.71
CA GLY A 176 13.38 18.44 -9.05
C GLY A 176 13.41 18.32 -7.52
N LEU A 177 12.69 17.36 -6.95
CA LEU A 177 12.89 16.97 -5.55
C LEU A 177 14.35 16.50 -5.35
N THR A 178 14.94 16.85 -4.21
CA THR A 178 16.35 16.59 -3.94
C THR A 178 16.52 15.80 -2.65
N VAL A 179 17.45 14.84 -2.66
CA VAL A 179 17.84 14.08 -1.46
C VAL A 179 18.28 15.05 -0.36
N GLY A 180 17.85 14.80 0.87
CA GLY A 180 18.07 15.66 2.02
C GLY A 180 16.97 16.70 2.26
N GLN A 181 16.02 16.89 1.34
CA GLN A 181 14.86 17.74 1.61
C GLN A 181 14.00 17.14 2.73
N ARG A 182 13.57 18.00 3.67
CA ARG A 182 12.69 17.60 4.78
C ARG A 182 11.31 17.25 4.27
N VAL A 183 10.77 16.14 4.79
CA VAL A 183 9.41 15.68 4.49
C VAL A 183 8.66 15.27 5.74
N TYR A 184 7.34 15.26 5.65
CA TYR A 184 6.42 14.86 6.69
C TYR A 184 5.40 13.89 6.13
N ALA A 185 5.31 12.70 6.71
CA ALA A 185 4.24 11.76 6.41
C ALA A 185 3.13 11.95 7.44
N ILE A 186 1.90 12.15 6.97
CA ILE A 186 0.75 12.28 7.85
C ILE A 186 -0.25 11.19 7.51
N GLY A 187 -0.70 10.48 8.55
CA GLY A 187 -1.80 9.53 8.47
C GLY A 187 -2.78 9.74 9.60
N ASN A 188 -3.92 9.08 9.50
CA ASN A 188 -4.92 9.07 10.57
C ASN A 188 -5.33 7.64 10.91
N PRO A 189 -4.37 6.76 11.30
CA PRO A 189 -4.70 5.42 11.72
C PRO A 189 -5.71 5.46 12.86
N PHE A 190 -6.72 4.61 12.81
CA PHE A 190 -7.78 4.50 13.81
C PHE A 190 -8.71 5.72 13.94
N GLY A 191 -8.62 6.74 13.10
CA GLY A 191 -9.49 7.94 13.16
C GLY A 191 -9.36 8.74 14.46
N LEU A 192 -8.30 8.55 15.26
CA LEU A 192 -8.21 9.12 16.60
C LEU A 192 -7.75 10.59 16.61
N SER A 193 -6.57 10.90 16.08
CA SER A 193 -6.03 12.28 16.17
C SER A 193 -5.01 12.61 15.09
N GLY A 194 -4.79 11.71 14.14
CA GLY A 194 -3.73 11.83 13.14
C GLY A 194 -2.34 11.66 13.75
N THR A 195 -1.46 11.12 12.95
CA THR A 195 -0.05 10.92 13.30
C THR A 195 0.80 11.62 12.25
N MET A 196 1.78 12.41 12.69
CA MET A 196 2.78 13.01 11.82
C MET A 196 4.15 12.41 12.15
N THR A 197 4.84 11.93 11.15
CA THR A 197 6.25 11.55 11.23
C THR A 197 7.08 12.47 10.34
N ARG A 198 8.34 12.67 10.69
CA ARG A 198 9.25 13.56 9.99
C ARG A 198 10.50 12.80 9.57
N GLY A 199 10.99 13.13 8.41
CA GLY A 199 12.22 12.61 7.85
C GLY A 199 12.74 13.47 6.71
N ILE A 200 13.52 12.88 5.84
CA ILE A 200 14.05 13.49 4.63
C ILE A 200 13.74 12.63 3.41
N ILE A 201 13.89 13.19 2.23
CA ILE A 201 14.00 12.41 1.00
C ILE A 201 15.35 11.69 1.04
N SER A 202 15.33 10.37 1.14
CA SER A 202 16.53 9.53 1.22
C SER A 202 17.07 9.16 -0.17
N ALA A 203 16.15 8.99 -1.15
CA ALA A 203 16.45 8.72 -2.55
C ALA A 203 15.23 9.01 -3.44
N ILE A 204 15.44 9.13 -4.75
CA ILE A 204 14.43 9.08 -5.78
C ILE A 204 14.86 7.97 -6.73
N ARG A 205 14.02 6.95 -6.89
CA ARG A 205 14.35 5.78 -7.70
C ARG A 205 13.10 5.00 -8.09
N SER A 206 13.16 4.27 -9.19
CA SER A 206 12.13 3.30 -9.52
C SER A 206 12.21 2.11 -8.57
N VAL A 207 11.05 1.69 -8.03
CA VAL A 207 10.91 0.54 -7.13
C VAL A 207 9.72 -0.30 -7.56
N ARG A 208 9.75 -1.61 -7.32
CA ARG A 208 8.57 -2.45 -7.55
C ARG A 208 7.66 -2.42 -6.33
N SER A 209 6.39 -2.16 -6.57
CA SER A 209 5.36 -2.24 -5.53
C SER A 209 5.18 -3.69 -5.07
N PRO A 210 5.25 -4.00 -3.77
CA PRO A 210 4.94 -5.32 -3.27
C PRO A 210 3.46 -5.68 -3.42
N GLU A 211 2.57 -4.69 -3.56
CA GLU A 211 1.11 -4.88 -3.62
C GLU A 211 0.67 -5.46 -4.98
N ASN A 212 1.25 -4.97 -6.08
CA ASN A 212 0.82 -5.34 -7.43
C ASN A 212 1.97 -5.71 -8.37
N GLY A 213 3.24 -5.68 -7.89
CA GLY A 213 4.43 -5.97 -8.69
C GLY A 213 4.82 -4.89 -9.70
N ASN A 214 4.01 -3.85 -9.89
CA ASN A 214 4.25 -2.79 -10.85
C ASN A 214 5.35 -1.84 -10.39
N PRO A 215 6.12 -1.25 -11.30
CA PRO A 215 7.09 -0.22 -10.94
C PRO A 215 6.37 1.07 -10.51
N ILE A 216 6.89 1.70 -9.48
CA ILE A 216 6.61 3.09 -9.13
C ILE A 216 7.82 3.88 -9.59
N GLU A 217 7.65 4.58 -10.71
CA GLU A 217 8.71 5.40 -11.27
C GLU A 217 8.93 6.64 -10.40
N ASP A 218 10.18 7.07 -10.25
CA ASP A 218 10.58 8.21 -9.43
C ASP A 218 10.03 8.17 -8.00
N ALA A 219 9.80 6.97 -7.45
CA ALA A 219 9.30 6.78 -6.09
C ALA A 219 10.15 7.58 -5.10
N ILE A 220 9.49 8.32 -4.24
CA ILE A 220 10.14 9.13 -3.20
C ILE A 220 10.43 8.21 -2.01
N GLN A 221 11.71 7.86 -1.84
CA GLN A 221 12.16 7.13 -0.66
C GLN A 221 12.38 8.09 0.50
N THR A 222 11.91 7.74 1.69
CA THR A 222 12.05 8.54 2.91
C THR A 222 12.35 7.69 4.14
N ASP A 223 13.04 8.27 5.12
CA ASP A 223 13.23 7.72 6.46
C ASP A 223 12.14 8.19 7.46
N ALA A 224 11.22 9.07 7.02
CA ALA A 224 10.01 9.32 7.80
C ALA A 224 9.26 8.00 8.01
N SER A 225 8.88 7.70 9.25
CA SER A 225 8.22 6.43 9.56
C SER A 225 6.87 6.33 8.84
N VAL A 226 6.80 5.45 7.86
CA VAL A 226 5.57 5.00 7.22
C VAL A 226 5.19 3.68 7.86
N ASN A 227 4.01 3.58 8.44
CA ASN A 227 3.50 2.39 9.13
C ASN A 227 2.11 2.05 8.59
N PRO A 228 1.61 0.82 8.81
CA PRO A 228 0.21 0.49 8.53
C PRO A 228 -0.75 1.55 9.10
N GLY A 229 -1.64 2.06 8.24
CA GLY A 229 -2.55 3.16 8.55
C GLY A 229 -2.09 4.54 8.03
N ASN A 230 -0.82 4.74 7.68
CA ASN A 230 -0.39 5.94 6.95
C ASN A 230 -0.53 5.78 5.43
N SER A 231 -0.62 4.55 4.91
CA SER A 231 -0.79 4.27 3.47
C SER A 231 -1.98 5.03 2.90
N GLY A 232 -1.80 5.67 1.76
CA GLY A 232 -2.77 6.57 1.12
C GLY A 232 -2.75 8.01 1.66
N GLY A 233 -2.07 8.27 2.77
CA GLY A 233 -1.89 9.60 3.33
C GLY A 233 -0.89 10.45 2.53
N PRO A 234 -0.87 11.78 2.76
CA PRO A 234 0.06 12.68 2.07
C PRO A 234 1.48 12.59 2.63
N LEU A 235 2.47 12.61 1.72
CA LEU A 235 3.84 13.00 2.01
C LEU A 235 3.98 14.48 1.66
N LEU A 236 4.38 15.30 2.64
CA LEU A 236 4.41 16.76 2.53
C LEU A 236 5.82 17.30 2.52
N ASN A 237 6.03 18.42 1.85
CA ASN A 237 7.25 19.23 1.98
C ASN A 237 7.17 20.17 3.21
N SER A 238 8.22 20.96 3.44
CA SER A 238 8.29 21.92 4.54
C SER A 238 7.27 23.08 4.47
N ARG A 239 6.58 23.27 3.33
CA ARG A 239 5.49 24.24 3.19
C ARG A 239 4.10 23.61 3.45
N GLY A 240 4.06 22.30 3.78
CA GLY A 240 2.82 21.56 3.94
C GLY A 240 2.08 21.34 2.63
N GLU A 241 2.81 21.20 1.53
CA GLU A 241 2.28 20.86 0.21
C GLU A 241 2.53 19.38 -0.06
N VAL A 242 1.55 18.69 -0.63
CA VAL A 242 1.63 17.26 -0.94
C VAL A 242 2.57 17.05 -2.13
N ILE A 243 3.69 16.38 -1.90
CA ILE A 243 4.67 15.99 -2.92
C ILE A 243 4.54 14.53 -3.34
N GLY A 244 3.81 13.72 -2.57
CA GLY A 244 3.58 12.31 -2.86
C GLY A 244 2.51 11.70 -1.97
N ILE A 245 2.18 10.44 -2.24
CA ILE A 245 1.21 9.62 -1.51
C ILE A 245 1.99 8.45 -0.87
N THR A 246 1.97 8.36 0.47
CA THR A 246 2.64 7.25 1.17
C THR A 246 1.99 5.92 0.79
N THR A 247 2.78 4.90 0.44
CA THR A 247 2.21 3.66 -0.07
C THR A 247 2.76 2.40 0.60
N MET A 248 4.05 2.24 0.72
CA MET A 248 4.65 1.01 1.21
C MET A 248 5.83 1.24 2.13
N ILE A 249 6.20 0.18 2.85
CA ILE A 249 7.44 0.06 3.61
C ILE A 249 8.27 -1.10 3.06
N ALA A 250 9.60 -0.93 3.00
CA ALA A 250 10.47 -2.08 2.85
C ALA A 250 10.50 -2.82 4.20
N SER A 251 9.83 -3.97 4.29
CA SER A 251 9.86 -4.80 5.50
C SER A 251 10.57 -6.11 5.23
N ASN A 252 11.40 -6.54 6.17
CA ASN A 252 12.01 -7.88 6.17
C ASN A 252 11.07 -8.93 6.79
N GLY A 253 9.76 -8.84 6.51
CA GLY A 253 8.75 -9.75 7.05
C GLY A 253 8.17 -9.36 8.41
N ALA A 254 8.48 -8.17 8.94
CA ALA A 254 7.83 -7.59 10.12
C ALA A 254 6.97 -6.39 9.70
N ASP A 255 5.77 -6.28 10.25
CA ASP A 255 4.81 -5.18 9.98
C ASP A 255 5.26 -3.82 10.55
N GLN A 256 6.57 -3.58 10.65
CA GLN A 256 7.13 -2.35 11.21
C GLN A 256 8.08 -1.68 10.24
N SER A 257 8.08 -0.34 10.26
CA SER A 257 9.00 0.47 9.45
C SER A 257 10.46 0.13 9.77
N SER A 258 11.19 -0.30 8.74
CA SER A 258 12.66 -0.48 8.80
C SER A 258 13.43 0.84 8.64
N GLY A 259 12.77 2.00 8.67
CA GLY A 259 13.36 3.29 8.31
C GLY A 259 13.44 3.51 6.79
N ILE A 260 12.75 2.70 6.00
CA ILE A 260 12.66 2.83 4.54
C ILE A 260 11.18 2.83 4.16
N GLY A 261 10.65 4.02 3.89
CA GLY A 261 9.30 4.22 3.37
C GLY A 261 9.37 4.73 1.92
N PHE A 262 8.28 4.53 1.18
CA PHE A 262 8.13 5.00 -0.19
C PHE A 262 6.82 5.76 -0.36
N ALA A 263 6.84 6.73 -1.28
CA ALA A 263 5.65 7.43 -1.69
C ALA A 263 5.58 7.53 -3.22
N ILE A 264 4.37 7.42 -3.75
CA ILE A 264 4.05 7.67 -5.16
C ILE A 264 4.18 9.17 -5.40
N PRO A 265 4.91 9.62 -6.43
CA PRO A 265 5.06 11.05 -6.72
C PRO A 265 3.71 11.73 -7.00
N ILE A 266 3.57 12.99 -6.61
CA ILE A 266 2.32 13.74 -6.87
C ILE A 266 2.05 13.94 -8.36
N ASN A 267 3.09 13.96 -9.21
CA ASN A 267 2.91 14.05 -10.66
C ASN A 267 2.16 12.84 -11.22
N THR A 268 2.45 11.62 -10.73
CA THR A 268 1.70 10.41 -11.10
C THR A 268 0.23 10.56 -10.75
N ALA A 269 -0.08 11.00 -9.54
CA ALA A 269 -1.47 11.21 -9.13
C ALA A 269 -2.16 12.31 -9.97
N LYS A 270 -1.47 13.39 -10.30
CA LYS A 270 -2.01 14.46 -11.16
C LYS A 270 -2.34 13.95 -12.55
N ALA A 271 -1.49 13.14 -13.17
CA ALA A 271 -1.77 12.54 -14.46
C ALA A 271 -3.03 11.67 -14.44
N VAL A 272 -3.21 10.86 -13.39
CA VAL A 272 -4.42 10.06 -13.16
C VAL A 272 -5.66 10.95 -12.98
N LEU A 273 -5.56 12.04 -12.21
CA LEU A 273 -6.65 12.98 -12.00
C LEU A 273 -7.02 13.76 -13.28
N ASP A 274 -6.03 14.14 -14.09
CA ASP A 274 -6.24 14.82 -15.39
C ASP A 274 -6.97 13.91 -16.37
N ASP A 275 -6.59 12.64 -16.46
CA ASP A 275 -7.30 11.65 -17.27
C ASP A 275 -8.76 11.50 -16.81
N PHE A 276 -8.98 11.39 -15.49
CA PHE A 276 -10.33 11.31 -14.95
C PHE A 276 -11.15 12.57 -15.24
N ALA A 277 -10.57 13.76 -15.04
CA ALA A 277 -11.25 15.02 -15.31
C ALA A 277 -11.63 15.18 -16.80
N LYS A 278 -10.76 14.75 -17.69
CA LYS A 278 -10.94 14.90 -19.14
C LYS A 278 -11.86 13.85 -19.75
N TYR A 279 -11.79 12.61 -19.29
CA TYR A 279 -12.45 11.47 -19.91
C TYR A 279 -13.51 10.79 -19.03
N GLY A 280 -13.68 11.22 -17.78
CA GLY A 280 -14.57 10.60 -16.79
C GLY A 280 -14.10 9.24 -16.28
N ARG A 281 -12.90 8.81 -16.69
CA ARG A 281 -12.25 7.55 -16.31
C ARG A 281 -10.75 7.62 -16.49
N ILE A 282 -10.03 6.74 -15.86
CA ILE A 282 -8.60 6.56 -16.08
C ILE A 282 -8.43 5.71 -17.34
N ARG A 283 -7.65 6.21 -18.30
CA ARG A 283 -7.33 5.47 -19.50
C ARG A 283 -6.08 4.65 -19.27
N ARG A 284 -6.19 3.35 -19.51
CA ARG A 284 -5.06 2.43 -19.37
C ARG A 284 -4.54 2.04 -20.75
N PRO A 285 -3.23 2.18 -20.98
CA PRO A 285 -2.66 1.71 -22.23
C PRO A 285 -2.84 0.19 -22.36
N THR A 286 -3.14 -0.28 -23.56
CA THR A 286 -3.29 -1.69 -23.86
C THR A 286 -2.73 -2.03 -25.23
N LEU A 287 -2.21 -3.25 -25.37
CA LEU A 287 -1.89 -3.85 -26.66
C LEU A 287 -3.06 -4.65 -27.26
N ASP A 288 -4.15 -4.85 -26.49
CA ASP A 288 -5.29 -5.67 -26.90
C ASP A 288 -4.89 -7.10 -27.31
N ILE A 289 -4.10 -7.77 -26.47
CA ILE A 289 -3.64 -9.14 -26.67
C ILE A 289 -4.07 -10.06 -25.53
N VAL A 290 -4.15 -11.36 -25.84
CA VAL A 290 -4.06 -12.43 -24.84
C VAL A 290 -2.69 -13.05 -24.98
N SER A 291 -1.98 -13.23 -23.90
CA SER A 291 -0.56 -13.59 -23.94
C SER A 291 -0.19 -14.65 -22.89
N LEU A 292 0.91 -15.35 -23.16
CA LEU A 292 1.53 -16.33 -22.29
C LEU A 292 2.96 -15.90 -22.01
N GLU A 293 3.34 -15.90 -20.73
CA GLU A 293 4.73 -15.69 -20.32
C GLU A 293 5.55 -16.95 -20.66
N ILE A 294 6.70 -16.75 -21.31
CA ILE A 294 7.57 -17.83 -21.72
C ILE A 294 8.72 -17.98 -20.72
N VAL A 295 8.85 -19.20 -20.21
CA VAL A 295 10.00 -19.64 -19.39
C VAL A 295 10.94 -20.53 -20.20
N PRO A 296 12.24 -20.64 -19.82
CA PRO A 296 13.25 -21.35 -20.61
C PRO A 296 12.87 -22.77 -21.01
N ASP A 297 12.26 -23.53 -20.11
CA ASP A 297 11.86 -24.93 -20.39
C ASP A 297 10.82 -25.02 -21.51
N ILE A 298 9.84 -24.12 -21.49
CA ILE A 298 8.80 -24.05 -22.54
C ILE A 298 9.42 -23.59 -23.85
N ALA A 299 10.28 -22.55 -23.82
CA ALA A 299 10.96 -22.03 -25.00
C ALA A 299 11.75 -23.12 -25.76
N HIS A 300 12.53 -23.90 -25.02
CA HIS A 300 13.31 -25.02 -25.57
C HIS A 300 12.43 -26.14 -26.14
N GLN A 301 11.34 -26.47 -25.45
CA GLN A 301 10.42 -27.52 -25.86
C GLN A 301 9.72 -27.22 -27.19
N ILE A 302 9.32 -25.95 -27.42
CA ILE A 302 8.61 -25.54 -28.62
C ILE A 302 9.50 -24.82 -29.64
N GLY A 303 10.82 -24.71 -29.38
CA GLY A 303 11.83 -24.21 -30.32
C GLY A 303 11.72 -22.72 -30.61
N LEU A 304 11.41 -21.89 -29.63
CA LEU A 304 11.37 -20.43 -29.75
C LEU A 304 12.76 -19.84 -30.01
N ALA A 305 12.78 -18.63 -30.52
CA ALA A 305 14.02 -17.88 -30.83
C ALA A 305 14.63 -17.20 -29.60
N SER A 306 13.90 -17.11 -28.50
CA SER A 306 14.33 -16.61 -27.18
C SER A 306 13.80 -17.54 -26.11
N ASP A 307 14.53 -17.67 -25.01
CA ASP A 307 14.18 -18.45 -23.82
C ASP A 307 13.33 -17.67 -22.79
N TYR A 308 13.01 -16.42 -23.12
CA TYR A 308 12.13 -15.55 -22.33
C TYR A 308 11.27 -14.67 -23.26
N GLY A 309 10.25 -14.06 -22.71
CA GLY A 309 9.40 -13.08 -23.36
C GLY A 309 7.91 -13.38 -23.21
N ILE A 310 7.10 -12.60 -23.91
CA ILE A 310 5.64 -12.70 -23.88
C ILE A 310 5.12 -13.17 -25.23
N LEU A 311 4.65 -14.39 -25.30
CA LEU A 311 4.06 -14.97 -26.52
C LEU A 311 2.64 -14.46 -26.71
N ILE A 312 2.33 -13.89 -27.87
CA ILE A 312 0.97 -13.50 -28.21
C ILE A 312 0.16 -14.72 -28.59
N GLU A 313 -0.73 -15.15 -27.72
CA GLU A 313 -1.65 -16.24 -28.02
C GLU A 313 -2.76 -15.78 -28.98
N ARG A 314 -3.33 -14.59 -28.74
CA ARG A 314 -4.38 -14.00 -29.58
C ARG A 314 -4.26 -12.50 -29.62
N VAL A 315 -4.56 -11.90 -30.76
CA VAL A 315 -4.85 -10.48 -30.87
C VAL A 315 -6.37 -10.27 -30.84
N LEU A 316 -6.83 -9.23 -30.14
CA LEU A 316 -8.25 -8.93 -30.09
C LEU A 316 -8.70 -8.31 -31.42
N PRO A 317 -9.83 -8.77 -32.00
CA PRO A 317 -10.33 -8.22 -33.27
C PRO A 317 -10.58 -6.71 -33.20
N GLY A 318 -10.06 -5.96 -34.18
CA GLY A 318 -10.13 -4.49 -34.22
C GLY A 318 -9.24 -3.79 -33.19
N GLY A 319 -8.48 -4.56 -32.40
CA GLY A 319 -7.59 -4.05 -31.37
C GLY A 319 -6.29 -3.44 -31.90
N THR A 320 -5.51 -2.97 -30.98
CA THR A 320 -4.26 -2.24 -31.23
C THR A 320 -3.19 -3.11 -31.87
N ALA A 321 -2.98 -4.31 -31.35
CA ALA A 321 -2.00 -5.26 -31.89
C ALA A 321 -2.35 -5.69 -33.31
N GLU A 322 -3.63 -5.95 -33.60
CA GLU A 322 -4.07 -6.32 -34.94
C GLU A 322 -3.81 -5.19 -35.95
N LYS A 323 -4.16 -3.94 -35.58
CA LYS A 323 -3.91 -2.76 -36.41
C LYS A 323 -2.43 -2.51 -36.70
N ALA A 324 -1.59 -2.84 -35.72
CA ALA A 324 -0.14 -2.73 -35.83
C ALA A 324 0.50 -3.88 -36.62
N GLY A 325 -0.26 -4.95 -36.93
CA GLY A 325 0.23 -6.12 -37.67
C GLY A 325 1.01 -7.10 -36.78
N LEU A 326 0.74 -7.12 -35.45
CA LEU A 326 1.16 -8.20 -34.56
C LEU A 326 0.28 -9.44 -34.80
N HIS A 327 0.86 -10.61 -34.65
CA HIS A 327 0.22 -11.88 -34.95
C HIS A 327 0.01 -12.71 -33.68
N GLY A 328 -1.20 -13.22 -33.50
CA GLY A 328 -1.52 -14.25 -32.52
C GLY A 328 -1.15 -15.67 -32.95
N GLY A 329 -1.16 -16.60 -32.03
CA GLY A 329 -0.93 -18.01 -32.26
C GLY A 329 -1.98 -18.65 -33.18
N THR A 330 -1.53 -19.61 -33.99
CA THR A 330 -2.38 -20.35 -34.94
C THR A 330 -2.47 -21.85 -34.62
N GLN A 331 -1.58 -22.35 -33.75
CA GLN A 331 -1.52 -23.77 -33.39
C GLN A 331 -2.00 -23.96 -31.96
N ARG A 332 -3.01 -24.81 -31.78
CA ARG A 332 -3.51 -25.17 -30.44
C ARG A 332 -2.60 -26.20 -29.80
N ALA A 333 -2.17 -25.93 -28.60
CA ALA A 333 -1.42 -26.83 -27.73
C ALA A 333 -2.04 -26.88 -26.33
N TYR A 334 -1.45 -27.63 -25.42
CA TYR A 334 -1.89 -27.72 -24.04
C TYR A 334 -0.70 -27.58 -23.10
N GLU A 335 -0.80 -26.70 -22.13
CA GLU A 335 0.07 -26.62 -20.96
C GLU A 335 -0.66 -27.26 -19.77
N GLY A 336 -0.27 -28.49 -19.43
CA GLY A 336 -1.07 -29.30 -18.52
C GLY A 336 -2.49 -29.54 -19.10
N ASN A 337 -3.52 -29.04 -18.40
CA ASN A 337 -4.92 -29.10 -18.84
C ASN A 337 -5.43 -27.80 -19.49
N MET A 338 -4.60 -26.76 -19.56
CA MET A 338 -5.00 -25.48 -20.14
C MET A 338 -4.66 -25.42 -21.63
N PRO A 339 -5.64 -25.06 -22.49
CA PRO A 339 -5.38 -24.84 -23.91
C PRO A 339 -4.61 -23.52 -24.11
N VAL A 340 -3.52 -23.56 -24.85
CA VAL A 340 -2.70 -22.41 -25.23
C VAL A 340 -2.56 -22.32 -26.75
N MET A 341 -2.32 -21.11 -27.26
CA MET A 341 -2.14 -20.89 -28.70
C MET A 341 -0.68 -20.56 -29.01
N LEU A 342 -0.03 -21.39 -29.78
CA LEU A 342 1.38 -21.25 -30.19
C LEU A 342 1.52 -20.71 -31.62
N GLY A 343 2.72 -20.21 -31.94
CA GLY A 343 3.08 -19.71 -33.27
C GLY A 343 2.76 -18.21 -33.49
N GLY A 344 2.38 -17.51 -32.45
CA GLY A 344 2.27 -16.05 -32.48
C GLY A 344 3.62 -15.32 -32.33
N ASP A 345 3.59 -14.02 -32.37
CA ASP A 345 4.76 -13.17 -32.12
C ASP A 345 5.20 -13.28 -30.66
N LEU A 346 6.51 -13.38 -30.42
CA LEU A 346 7.10 -13.37 -29.09
C LEU A 346 7.68 -11.98 -28.81
N ILE A 347 7.06 -11.24 -27.90
CA ILE A 347 7.54 -9.92 -27.45
C ILE A 347 8.76 -10.12 -26.56
N VAL A 348 9.87 -9.46 -26.89
CA VAL A 348 11.13 -9.51 -26.13
C VAL A 348 11.65 -8.13 -25.74
N SER A 349 11.09 -7.05 -26.29
CA SER A 349 11.44 -5.68 -25.90
C SER A 349 10.29 -4.73 -26.16
N PHE A 350 10.19 -3.68 -25.34
CA PHE A 350 9.21 -2.61 -25.46
C PHE A 350 9.96 -1.27 -25.26
N ASP A 351 9.94 -0.41 -26.28
CA ASP A 351 10.74 0.84 -26.37
C ASP A 351 12.21 0.67 -25.97
N GLY A 352 12.80 -0.48 -26.40
CA GLY A 352 14.20 -0.79 -26.13
C GLY A 352 14.49 -1.43 -24.78
N GLN A 353 13.51 -1.49 -23.88
CA GLN A 353 13.62 -2.21 -22.61
C GLN A 353 13.32 -3.69 -22.82
N GLU A 354 14.11 -4.56 -22.18
CA GLU A 354 13.92 -6.00 -22.26
C GLU A 354 12.65 -6.43 -21.51
N ILE A 355 11.88 -7.32 -22.11
CA ILE A 355 10.65 -7.88 -21.55
C ILE A 355 10.86 -9.37 -21.31
N ALA A 356 11.14 -9.75 -20.08
CA ALA A 356 11.30 -11.13 -19.67
C ALA A 356 10.02 -11.72 -19.06
N SER A 357 9.16 -10.91 -18.49
CA SER A 357 7.94 -11.32 -17.78
C SER A 357 6.73 -10.46 -18.13
N ALA A 358 5.53 -10.95 -17.78
CA ALA A 358 4.29 -10.17 -17.91
C ALA A 358 4.33 -8.90 -17.04
N GLN A 359 5.05 -8.96 -15.91
CA GLN A 359 5.26 -7.78 -15.04
C GLN A 359 6.12 -6.71 -15.72
N ASP A 360 7.18 -7.11 -16.46
CA ASP A 360 8.00 -6.16 -17.19
C ASP A 360 7.18 -5.45 -18.27
N LEU A 361 6.38 -6.21 -19.05
CA LEU A 361 5.50 -5.63 -20.05
C LEU A 361 4.48 -4.67 -19.43
N SER A 362 3.85 -5.05 -18.33
CA SER A 362 2.90 -4.20 -17.61
C SER A 362 3.58 -2.94 -17.07
N GLY A 363 4.77 -3.09 -16.50
CA GLY A 363 5.57 -1.98 -16.00
C GLY A 363 5.95 -0.97 -17.07
N GLU A 364 6.43 -1.46 -18.23
CA GLU A 364 6.77 -0.57 -19.35
C GLU A 364 5.52 0.10 -19.93
N MET A 365 4.41 -0.62 -20.07
CA MET A 365 3.15 -0.03 -20.53
C MET A 365 2.63 1.07 -19.60
N ASN A 366 2.80 0.93 -18.28
CA ASN A 366 2.35 1.94 -17.31
C ASN A 366 3.11 3.28 -17.38
N LYS A 367 4.26 3.32 -18.08
CA LYS A 367 4.99 4.57 -18.37
C LYS A 367 4.38 5.39 -19.49
N HIS A 368 3.39 4.85 -20.19
CA HIS A 368 2.76 5.43 -21.37
C HIS A 368 1.28 5.72 -21.15
N HIS A 369 0.72 6.51 -22.03
CA HIS A 369 -0.71 6.81 -22.07
C HIS A 369 -1.38 6.12 -23.26
N ALA A 370 -2.68 5.87 -23.15
CA ALA A 370 -3.47 5.43 -24.30
C ALA A 370 -3.39 6.48 -25.43
N GLY A 371 -2.98 6.03 -26.62
CA GLY A 371 -2.72 6.87 -27.79
C GLY A 371 -1.23 7.10 -28.08
N ASP A 372 -0.32 6.79 -27.16
CA ASP A 372 1.12 6.86 -27.40
C ASP A 372 1.54 5.80 -28.42
N THR A 373 2.57 6.12 -29.21
CA THR A 373 3.15 5.16 -30.18
C THR A 373 4.48 4.67 -29.64
N VAL A 374 4.56 3.37 -29.44
CA VAL A 374 5.72 2.65 -28.89
C VAL A 374 6.31 1.69 -29.94
N THR A 375 7.53 1.26 -29.69
CA THR A 375 8.21 0.25 -30.51
C THR A 375 8.23 -1.08 -29.77
N VAL A 376 7.53 -2.08 -30.29
CA VAL A 376 7.53 -3.44 -29.74
C VAL A 376 8.44 -4.32 -30.60
N THR A 377 9.51 -4.85 -30.00
CA THR A 377 10.39 -5.79 -30.67
C THR A 377 9.90 -7.22 -30.44
N VAL A 378 9.67 -7.92 -31.52
CA VAL A 378 9.16 -9.30 -31.50
C VAL A 378 10.03 -10.26 -32.29
N PHE A 379 9.95 -11.54 -31.93
CA PHE A 379 10.32 -12.63 -32.84
C PHE A 379 9.06 -13.19 -33.52
N ARG A 380 9.02 -13.12 -34.84
CA ARG A 380 8.04 -13.81 -35.69
C ARG A 380 8.70 -15.05 -36.26
N GLY A 381 8.44 -16.19 -35.65
CA GLY A 381 9.26 -17.38 -35.83
C GLY A 381 10.69 -17.11 -35.36
N LYS A 382 11.68 -17.17 -36.27
CA LYS A 382 13.09 -16.87 -35.95
C LYS A 382 13.54 -15.47 -36.36
N LYS A 383 12.66 -14.68 -36.96
CA LYS A 383 12.99 -13.34 -37.45
C LYS A 383 12.66 -12.28 -36.40
N ARG A 384 13.68 -11.57 -35.95
CA ARG A 384 13.51 -10.39 -35.06
C ARG A 384 13.07 -9.19 -35.90
N MET A 385 12.10 -8.44 -35.39
CA MET A 385 11.58 -7.24 -36.05
C MET A 385 10.97 -6.27 -35.03
N ASP A 386 11.01 -5.00 -35.39
CA ASP A 386 10.39 -3.91 -34.62
C ASP A 386 9.05 -3.56 -35.24
N VAL A 387 8.02 -3.45 -34.41
CA VAL A 387 6.66 -3.09 -34.80
C VAL A 387 6.26 -1.84 -34.05
N LYS A 388 5.87 -0.78 -34.74
CA LYS A 388 5.29 0.41 -34.13
C LYS A 388 3.83 0.17 -33.80
N VAL A 389 3.49 0.34 -32.54
CA VAL A 389 2.14 0.10 -32.01
C VAL A 389 1.63 1.38 -31.37
N THR A 390 0.47 1.87 -31.79
CA THR A 390 -0.22 2.94 -31.07
C THR A 390 -1.07 2.29 -29.99
N LEU A 391 -0.76 2.54 -28.72
CA LEU A 391 -1.42 1.93 -27.57
C LEU A 391 -2.92 2.26 -27.55
N GLY A 392 -3.71 1.26 -27.32
CA GLY A 392 -5.16 1.39 -27.14
C GLY A 392 -5.52 1.89 -25.75
N ASP A 393 -6.81 2.05 -25.56
CA ASP A 393 -7.41 2.39 -24.28
C ASP A 393 -8.19 1.17 -23.78
N ALA A 394 -7.67 0.50 -22.77
CA ALA A 394 -8.32 -0.67 -22.20
C ALA A 394 -9.73 -0.29 -21.74
N LYS A 395 -10.73 -0.86 -22.38
CA LYS A 395 -12.11 -0.72 -21.92
C LYS A 395 -12.24 -1.47 -20.59
N ASP A 396 -12.77 -0.82 -19.58
CA ASP A 396 -13.13 -1.50 -18.36
C ASP A 396 -14.07 -2.67 -18.73
N GLN A 397 -13.57 -3.90 -18.62
CA GLN A 397 -14.47 -5.03 -18.63
C GLN A 397 -15.29 -4.91 -17.34
N PRO A 398 -16.62 -4.87 -17.40
CA PRO A 398 -17.43 -4.96 -16.21
C PRO A 398 -16.95 -6.22 -15.48
N LEU A 399 -16.69 -6.10 -14.18
CA LEU A 399 -16.39 -7.23 -13.31
C LEU A 399 -17.60 -8.18 -13.39
N GLY A 400 -17.58 -9.07 -14.37
CA GLY A 400 -18.54 -10.18 -14.45
C GLY A 400 -18.36 -11.04 -13.21
N PRO A 401 -19.42 -11.67 -12.72
CA PRO A 401 -19.31 -12.56 -11.58
C PRO A 401 -18.25 -13.62 -11.93
N GLN A 402 -17.23 -13.71 -11.10
CA GLN A 402 -16.28 -14.81 -11.15
C GLN A 402 -17.04 -16.06 -10.75
N THR A 403 -17.37 -16.89 -11.74
CA THR A 403 -17.95 -18.23 -11.56
C THR A 403 -16.88 -19.21 -11.14
#